data_5b1cfa527ce30bd6f31d44187ee08352
#
_entry.id   5b1cfa527ce30bd6f31d44187ee08352
#
_cell.length_a   1.000
_cell.length_b   1.000
_cell.length_c   1.000
_cell.angle_alpha   90.00
_cell.angle_beta   90.00
_cell.angle_gamma   90.00
#
_symmetry.space_group_name_H-M   'P 1'
#
loop_
_entity.id
_entity.type
_entity.pdbx_description
1 polymer ?
#
loop_
_entity_poly.entity_id
_entity_poly.type
_entity_poly.pdbx_seq_one_letter_code
_entity_poly.pdbx_strand_id
1 'polypeptide(L)'
;MATLLKTDQLLVTRQDPVTRQFARVGTLSFDGTTYTFRYDSGARRPLPGLRIGAEHRSATLFPIFAERVIDPHRPERFETLEHLGLPREAGPFEVLAVSGGGRTGDTYELTPLPQRGEVDLPFLVHGVRHLTSSERASIDRLAHGDRLALRFEPENPVNDRALLVTQDGGRLGYVPTPLLDYVHEIIKGDHQLVVERVNPPEAGLHMRLLVRLIGRYEG
;
A
#
# COMPACT_ATOMS: atom_id res chain seq x y z
N MET A 1 -11.18 -6.10 -16.43
CA MET A 1 -12.14 -5.66 -15.39
C MET A 1 -11.30 -5.32 -14.16
N ALA A 2 -11.33 -4.08 -13.69
CA ALA A 2 -10.65 -3.71 -12.45
C ALA A 2 -11.31 -4.48 -11.30
N THR A 3 -10.56 -5.35 -10.63
CA THR A 3 -11.05 -6.08 -9.47
C THR A 3 -11.06 -5.12 -8.29
N LEU A 4 -12.24 -4.79 -7.78
CA LEU A 4 -12.37 -4.04 -6.53
C LEU A 4 -11.64 -4.78 -5.41
N LEU A 5 -10.83 -4.07 -4.66
CA LEU A 5 -10.17 -4.58 -3.46
C LEU A 5 -11.19 -5.25 -2.54
N LYS A 6 -10.98 -6.51 -2.20
CA LYS A 6 -11.83 -7.28 -1.27
C LYS A 6 -11.55 -6.94 0.21
N THR A 7 -10.85 -5.84 0.51
CA THR A 7 -10.59 -5.45 1.89
C THR A 7 -11.54 -4.34 2.32
N ASP A 8 -12.07 -4.49 3.50
CA ASP A 8 -12.88 -3.50 4.21
C ASP A 8 -12.11 -2.82 5.36
N GLN A 9 -10.81 -3.15 5.50
CA GLN A 9 -9.96 -2.68 6.58
C GLN A 9 -8.57 -2.24 6.10
N LEU A 10 -8.14 -1.10 6.61
CA LEU A 10 -6.79 -0.57 6.41
C LEU A 10 -6.08 -0.44 7.76
N LEU A 11 -4.91 -1.03 7.85
CA LEU A 11 -3.98 -0.78 8.95
C LEU A 11 -3.41 0.63 8.80
N VAL A 12 -3.55 1.43 9.82
CA VAL A 12 -2.89 2.73 9.91
C VAL A 12 -1.59 2.56 10.69
N THR A 13 -0.48 2.84 10.06
CA THR A 13 0.84 2.82 10.68
C THR A 13 1.45 4.22 10.68
N ARG A 14 2.46 4.39 11.54
CA ARG A 14 3.29 5.59 11.57
C ARG A 14 4.74 5.19 11.56
N GLN A 15 5.51 5.71 10.61
CA GLN A 15 6.94 5.50 10.59
C GLN A 15 7.64 6.50 11.52
N ASP A 16 8.52 5.99 12.38
CA ASP A 16 9.41 6.83 13.17
C ASP A 16 10.44 7.49 12.25
N PRO A 17 10.60 8.82 12.29
CA PRO A 17 11.48 9.53 11.35
C PRO A 17 12.97 9.24 11.58
N VAL A 18 13.35 8.79 12.78
CA VAL A 18 14.75 8.52 13.14
C VAL A 18 15.09 7.05 12.91
N THR A 19 14.32 6.15 13.53
CA THR A 19 14.59 4.70 13.46
C THR A 19 14.04 4.05 12.19
N ARG A 20 13.17 4.73 11.45
CA ARG A 20 12.46 4.23 10.27
C ARG A 20 11.53 3.03 10.54
N GLN A 21 11.37 2.64 11.78
CA GLN A 21 10.45 1.58 12.18
C GLN A 21 8.99 2.02 12.09
N PHE A 22 8.11 1.10 11.74
CA PHE A 22 6.67 1.34 11.70
C PHE A 22 6.01 0.91 13.00
N ALA A 23 5.23 1.81 13.59
CA ALA A 23 4.37 1.52 14.73
C ALA A 23 2.91 1.47 14.26
N ARG A 24 2.16 0.47 14.71
CA ARG A 24 0.72 0.38 14.47
C ARG A 24 0.01 1.48 15.27
N VAL A 25 -0.91 2.17 14.62
CA VAL A 25 -1.73 3.23 15.23
C VAL A 25 -3.15 2.74 15.47
N GLY A 26 -3.72 2.04 14.49
CA GLY A 26 -5.08 1.54 14.54
C GLY A 26 -5.56 1.02 13.20
N THR A 27 -6.85 0.76 13.12
CA THR A 27 -7.52 0.23 11.93
C THR A 27 -8.63 1.17 11.49
N LEU A 28 -8.61 1.56 10.22
CA LEU A 28 -9.71 2.22 9.53
C LEU A 28 -10.50 1.17 8.76
N SER A 29 -11.80 1.07 8.97
CA SER A 29 -12.69 0.19 8.23
C SER A 29 -13.81 0.96 7.54
N PHE A 30 -14.36 0.37 6.47
CA PHE A 30 -15.49 0.91 5.73
C PHE A 30 -16.44 -0.23 5.31
N ASP A 31 -17.70 -0.13 5.73
CA ASP A 31 -18.73 -1.15 5.45
C ASP A 31 -19.61 -0.83 4.23
N GLY A 32 -19.23 0.16 3.42
CA GLY A 32 -20.02 0.68 2.29
C GLY A 32 -20.85 1.92 2.66
N THR A 33 -21.04 2.21 3.93
CA THR A 33 -21.85 3.34 4.42
C THR A 33 -21.16 4.14 5.52
N THR A 34 -20.42 3.47 6.37
CA THR A 34 -19.83 4.02 7.60
C THR A 34 -18.35 3.74 7.68
N TYR A 35 -17.57 4.78 7.88
CA TYR A 35 -16.16 4.68 8.28
C TYR A 35 -16.07 4.47 9.78
N THR A 36 -15.28 3.50 10.20
CA THR A 36 -14.99 3.23 11.61
C THR A 36 -13.49 3.27 11.83
N PHE A 37 -13.02 4.00 12.83
CA PHE A 37 -11.61 3.98 13.23
C PHE A 37 -11.47 3.52 14.68
N ARG A 38 -10.57 2.56 14.90
CA ARG A 38 -10.19 2.03 16.21
C ARG A 38 -8.70 2.10 16.39
N TYR A 39 -8.26 2.60 17.53
CA TYR A 39 -6.85 2.56 17.90
C TYR A 39 -6.42 1.14 18.31
N ASP A 40 -5.19 0.76 17.96
CA ASP A 40 -4.54 -0.41 18.55
C ASP A 40 -4.21 -0.12 20.02
N SER A 41 -4.14 -1.19 20.85
CA SER A 41 -3.90 -1.09 22.31
C SER A 41 -2.57 -0.41 22.67
N GLY A 42 -1.59 -0.43 21.76
CA GLY A 42 -0.29 0.20 21.90
C GLY A 42 -0.21 1.67 21.48
N ALA A 43 -1.29 2.24 20.95
CA ALA A 43 -1.29 3.61 20.44
C ALA A 43 -1.06 4.61 21.59
N ARG A 44 -0.01 5.46 21.45
CA ARG A 44 0.39 6.45 22.47
C ARG A 44 0.09 7.88 22.07
N ARG A 45 -0.13 8.15 20.78
CA ARG A 45 -0.33 9.50 20.25
C ARG A 45 -1.62 9.53 19.45
N PRO A 46 -2.58 10.41 19.78
CA PRO A 46 -3.83 10.52 19.04
C PRO A 46 -3.58 11.09 17.64
N LEU A 47 -4.41 10.63 16.70
CA LEU A 47 -4.55 11.30 15.42
C LEU A 47 -5.37 12.60 15.60
N PRO A 48 -5.10 13.64 14.81
CA PRO A 48 -5.90 14.86 14.84
C PRO A 48 -7.40 14.57 14.72
N GLY A 49 -8.17 15.08 15.68
CA GLY A 49 -9.63 14.91 15.72
C GLY A 49 -10.14 13.57 16.24
N LEU A 50 -9.25 12.60 16.55
CA LEU A 50 -9.64 11.25 17.02
C LEU A 50 -9.03 11.00 18.41
N ARG A 51 -9.85 10.66 19.42
CA ARG A 51 -9.38 10.41 20.80
C ARG A 51 -8.97 8.95 20.98
N ILE A 52 -7.87 8.69 21.68
CA ILE A 52 -7.50 7.33 22.10
C ILE A 52 -8.54 6.81 23.10
N GLY A 53 -8.82 5.50 23.03
CA GLY A 53 -9.76 4.83 23.94
C GLY A 53 -11.22 4.90 23.51
N ALA A 54 -11.52 5.51 22.35
CA ALA A 54 -12.87 5.53 21.77
C ALA A 54 -12.87 4.86 20.38
N GLU A 55 -13.99 4.26 20.03
CA GLU A 55 -14.31 3.93 18.63
C GLU A 55 -14.91 5.17 17.97
N HIS A 56 -14.41 5.52 16.80
CA HIS A 56 -14.91 6.64 16.02
C HIS A 56 -15.70 6.14 14.82
N ARG A 57 -16.90 6.65 14.61
CA ARG A 57 -17.77 6.30 13.48
C ARG A 57 -18.23 7.56 12.77
N SER A 58 -18.30 7.51 11.42
CA SER A 58 -18.74 8.64 10.59
C SER A 58 -19.24 8.12 9.24
N ALA A 59 -20.29 8.77 8.70
CA ALA A 59 -20.72 8.53 7.33
C ALA A 59 -19.76 9.13 6.29
N THR A 60 -18.89 10.06 6.69
CA THR A 60 -17.84 10.63 5.83
C THR A 60 -16.47 10.26 6.35
N LEU A 61 -15.49 10.15 5.45
CA LEU A 61 -14.11 9.87 5.82
C LEU A 61 -13.58 10.94 6.77
N PHE A 62 -12.90 10.51 7.84
CA PHE A 62 -12.31 11.42 8.83
C PHE A 62 -11.32 12.39 8.17
N PRO A 63 -11.29 13.68 8.56
CA PRO A 63 -10.46 14.70 7.91
C PRO A 63 -8.99 14.31 7.74
N ILE A 64 -8.39 13.71 8.78
CA ILE A 64 -6.99 13.23 8.73
C ILE A 64 -6.73 12.22 7.59
N PHE A 65 -7.71 11.45 7.18
CA PHE A 65 -7.62 10.51 6.07
C PHE A 65 -8.12 11.13 4.76
N ALA A 66 -9.14 11.99 4.81
CA ALA A 66 -9.69 12.66 3.63
C ALA A 66 -8.64 13.56 2.93
N GLU A 67 -7.79 14.23 3.70
CA GLU A 67 -6.70 15.06 3.17
C GLU A 67 -5.62 14.27 2.40
N ARG A 68 -5.66 12.93 2.41
CA ARG A 68 -4.73 12.02 1.72
C ARG A 68 -5.31 11.47 0.42
N VAL A 69 -6.55 11.80 0.14
CA VAL A 69 -7.26 11.41 -1.07
C VAL A 69 -7.30 12.59 -2.02
N ILE A 70 -7.05 12.34 -3.30
CA ILE A 70 -7.21 13.38 -4.31
C ILE A 70 -8.67 13.83 -4.37
N ASP A 71 -8.88 15.15 -4.31
CA ASP A 71 -10.21 15.75 -4.35
C ASP A 71 -10.96 15.33 -5.62
N PRO A 72 -12.26 14.93 -5.52
CA PRO A 72 -13.07 14.52 -6.65
C PRO A 72 -13.19 15.57 -7.78
N HIS A 73 -13.02 16.84 -7.45
CA HIS A 73 -13.14 17.94 -8.40
C HIS A 73 -11.81 18.32 -9.08
N ARG A 74 -10.69 17.69 -8.69
CA ARG A 74 -9.42 17.96 -9.35
C ARG A 74 -9.35 17.35 -10.74
N PRO A 75 -8.87 18.10 -11.75
CA PRO A 75 -8.71 17.59 -13.12
C PRO A 75 -7.81 16.33 -13.19
N GLU A 76 -6.77 16.29 -12.35
CA GLU A 76 -5.78 15.21 -12.32
C GLU A 76 -6.30 13.92 -11.64
N ARG A 77 -7.53 13.93 -11.09
CA ARG A 77 -8.09 12.78 -10.40
C ARG A 77 -8.13 11.53 -11.27
N PHE A 78 -8.60 11.67 -12.52
CA PHE A 78 -8.74 10.50 -13.41
C PHE A 78 -7.39 9.87 -13.74
N GLU A 79 -6.39 10.68 -14.00
CA GLU A 79 -5.04 10.23 -14.24
C GLU A 79 -4.46 9.54 -12.97
N THR A 80 -4.66 10.13 -11.80
CA THR A 80 -4.24 9.53 -10.53
C THR A 80 -4.90 8.16 -10.29
N LEU A 81 -6.21 8.03 -10.51
CA LEU A 81 -6.93 6.76 -10.39
C LEU A 81 -6.39 5.72 -11.39
N GLU A 82 -6.10 6.15 -12.60
CA GLU A 82 -5.50 5.29 -13.61
C GLU A 82 -4.12 4.79 -13.18
N HIS A 83 -3.26 5.67 -12.63
CA HIS A 83 -1.96 5.29 -12.09
C HIS A 83 -2.06 4.29 -10.92
N LEU A 84 -3.15 4.33 -10.17
CA LEU A 84 -3.45 3.40 -9.08
C LEU A 84 -4.16 2.12 -9.56
N GLY A 85 -4.43 1.97 -10.87
CA GLY A 85 -5.18 0.83 -11.40
C GLY A 85 -6.64 0.79 -10.94
N LEU A 86 -7.19 1.92 -10.53
CA LEU A 86 -8.53 2.04 -9.97
C LEU A 86 -9.56 2.51 -11.03
N PRO A 87 -10.82 2.07 -10.94
CA PRO A 87 -11.88 2.57 -11.78
C PRO A 87 -12.17 4.05 -11.47
N ARG A 88 -12.81 4.75 -12.42
CA ARG A 88 -13.14 6.19 -12.28
C ARG A 88 -14.06 6.47 -11.10
N GLU A 89 -14.88 5.50 -10.73
CA GLU A 89 -15.85 5.53 -9.65
C GLU A 89 -15.26 5.18 -8.29
N ALA A 90 -13.95 4.86 -8.22
CA ALA A 90 -13.28 4.48 -6.98
C ALA A 90 -13.48 5.53 -5.90
N GLY A 91 -13.94 5.07 -4.75
CA GLY A 91 -14.19 5.90 -3.58
C GLY A 91 -12.91 6.22 -2.81
N PRO A 92 -13.02 7.07 -1.79
CA PRO A 92 -11.88 7.47 -0.98
C PRO A 92 -11.16 6.29 -0.30
N PHE A 93 -11.89 5.26 0.10
CA PHE A 93 -11.32 4.10 0.78
C PHE A 93 -10.42 3.28 -0.14
N GLU A 94 -10.86 3.02 -1.38
CA GLU A 94 -10.07 2.29 -2.38
C GLU A 94 -8.81 3.09 -2.76
N VAL A 95 -8.94 4.41 -2.88
CA VAL A 95 -7.77 5.27 -3.16
C VAL A 95 -6.73 5.15 -2.04
N LEU A 96 -7.15 5.23 -0.78
CA LEU A 96 -6.25 5.05 0.37
C LEU A 96 -5.61 3.67 0.38
N ALA A 97 -6.40 2.63 0.08
CA ALA A 97 -5.94 1.25 0.08
C ALA A 97 -4.79 0.99 -0.90
N VAL A 98 -4.83 1.60 -2.08
CA VAL A 98 -3.78 1.38 -3.10
C VAL A 98 -2.66 2.39 -3.00
N SER A 99 -2.97 3.68 -2.72
CA SER A 99 -1.96 4.74 -2.65
C SER A 99 -1.13 4.71 -1.37
N GLY A 100 -1.61 4.00 -0.32
CA GLY A 100 -1.03 4.08 1.02
C GLY A 100 -1.29 5.39 1.75
N GLY A 101 -1.96 6.36 1.12
CA GLY A 101 -2.29 7.66 1.70
C GLY A 101 -1.08 8.49 2.11
N GLY A 102 0.09 8.27 1.49
CA GLY A 102 1.31 9.01 1.80
C GLY A 102 1.14 10.52 1.58
N ARG A 103 1.65 11.33 2.50
CA ARG A 103 1.59 12.79 2.42
C ARG A 103 2.94 13.41 2.80
N THR A 104 3.34 14.46 2.07
CA THR A 104 4.51 15.26 2.45
C THR A 104 4.26 15.94 3.80
N GLY A 105 5.19 15.76 4.73
CA GLY A 105 5.16 16.39 6.05
C GLY A 105 4.68 15.51 7.18
N ASP A 106 4.21 14.30 6.91
CA ASP A 106 3.96 13.30 7.94
C ASP A 106 4.46 11.89 7.54
N THR A 107 4.28 10.93 8.45
CA THR A 107 4.84 9.58 8.30
C THR A 107 3.78 8.50 8.46
N TYR A 108 2.51 8.85 8.25
CA TYR A 108 1.43 7.87 8.29
C TYR A 108 1.32 7.13 6.96
N GLU A 109 1.03 5.83 7.04
CA GLU A 109 0.78 4.96 5.90
C GLU A 109 -0.45 4.09 6.20
N LEU A 110 -1.29 3.92 5.20
CA LEU A 110 -2.48 3.06 5.25
C LEU A 110 -2.26 1.85 4.36
N THR A 111 -2.44 0.67 4.92
CA THR A 111 -2.12 -0.58 4.23
C THR A 111 -3.32 -1.51 4.29
N PRO A 112 -3.77 -2.12 3.17
CA PRO A 112 -4.83 -3.10 3.19
C PRO A 112 -4.52 -4.24 4.16
N LEU A 113 -5.51 -4.64 4.97
CA LEU A 113 -5.41 -5.82 5.81
C LEU A 113 -6.00 -7.02 5.05
N PRO A 114 -5.18 -8.00 4.62
CA PRO A 114 -5.68 -9.21 4.00
C PRO A 114 -6.59 -9.97 4.95
N GLN A 115 -7.73 -10.42 4.43
CA GLN A 115 -8.59 -11.36 5.15
C GLN A 115 -8.13 -12.78 4.86
N ARG A 116 -8.43 -13.72 5.78
CA ARG A 116 -8.18 -15.14 5.56
C ARG A 116 -8.88 -15.64 4.30
N GLY A 117 -8.20 -16.48 3.55
CA GLY A 117 -8.69 -17.04 2.30
C GLY A 117 -7.92 -16.54 1.08
N GLU A 118 -8.59 -16.46 -0.05
CA GLU A 118 -7.99 -15.96 -1.29
C GLU A 118 -7.65 -14.48 -1.18
N VAL A 119 -6.43 -14.14 -1.58
CA VAL A 119 -5.88 -12.78 -1.56
C VAL A 119 -5.62 -12.32 -2.98
N ASP A 120 -6.07 -11.10 -3.25
CA ASP A 120 -5.79 -10.31 -4.44
C ASP A 120 -5.36 -8.93 -3.95
N LEU A 121 -4.03 -8.74 -3.79
CA LEU A 121 -3.43 -7.61 -3.09
C LEU A 121 -2.59 -6.76 -4.05
N PRO A 122 -3.11 -5.65 -4.56
CA PRO A 122 -2.31 -4.66 -5.28
C PRO A 122 -1.51 -3.81 -4.28
N PHE A 123 -0.26 -3.51 -4.63
CA PHE A 123 0.55 -2.56 -3.90
C PHE A 123 1.57 -1.86 -4.80
N LEU A 124 1.90 -0.63 -4.44
CA LEU A 124 2.99 0.13 -5.06
C LEU A 124 4.33 -0.37 -4.51
N VAL A 125 5.28 -0.62 -5.41
CA VAL A 125 6.63 -1.04 -5.03
C VAL A 125 7.38 0.12 -4.41
N HIS A 126 7.91 -0.08 -3.21
CA HIS A 126 8.67 0.92 -2.46
C HIS A 126 10.16 0.92 -2.84
N GLY A 127 10.84 2.01 -2.51
CA GLY A 127 12.30 2.10 -2.67
C GLY A 127 12.80 2.35 -4.09
N VAL A 128 11.94 2.54 -5.09
CA VAL A 128 12.32 2.83 -6.49
C VAL A 128 13.27 4.04 -6.60
N ARG A 129 13.16 5.02 -5.70
CA ARG A 129 14.06 6.19 -5.66
C ARG A 129 15.52 5.85 -5.36
N HIS A 130 15.77 4.68 -4.74
CA HIS A 130 17.12 4.22 -4.36
C HIS A 130 17.75 3.30 -5.41
N LEU A 131 17.02 2.97 -6.46
CA LEU A 131 17.52 2.21 -7.59
C LEU A 131 18.46 3.06 -8.43
N THR A 132 19.45 2.41 -9.04
CA THR A 132 20.32 3.03 -10.05
C THR A 132 19.51 3.39 -11.30
N SER A 133 20.07 4.22 -12.18
CA SER A 133 19.41 4.59 -13.43
C SER A 133 19.14 3.38 -14.33
N SER A 134 20.07 2.38 -14.37
CA SER A 134 19.90 1.14 -15.12
C SER A 134 18.78 0.26 -14.56
N GLU A 135 18.69 0.14 -13.24
CA GLU A 135 17.60 -0.60 -12.58
C GLU A 135 16.24 0.06 -12.82
N ARG A 136 16.17 1.41 -12.73
CA ARG A 136 14.94 2.13 -13.08
C ARG A 136 14.53 1.94 -14.54
N ALA A 137 15.50 1.96 -15.47
CA ALA A 137 15.23 1.67 -16.88
C ALA A 137 14.73 0.24 -17.12
N SER A 138 14.99 -0.70 -16.20
CA SER A 138 14.40 -2.05 -16.27
C SER A 138 12.91 -2.02 -16.00
N ILE A 139 12.43 -1.12 -15.12
CA ILE A 139 10.99 -0.95 -14.87
C ILE A 139 10.27 -0.52 -16.16
N ASP A 140 10.90 0.33 -16.99
CA ASP A 140 10.31 0.82 -18.25
C ASP A 140 10.06 -0.27 -19.29
N ARG A 141 10.72 -1.43 -19.16
CA ARG A 141 10.58 -2.58 -20.06
C ARG A 141 9.52 -3.58 -19.64
N LEU A 142 9.00 -3.44 -18.41
CA LEU A 142 7.95 -4.32 -17.90
C LEU A 142 6.62 -4.05 -18.61
N ALA A 143 5.85 -5.11 -18.80
CA ALA A 143 4.50 -5.08 -19.34
C ALA A 143 3.49 -5.59 -18.31
N HIS A 144 2.23 -5.17 -18.45
CA HIS A 144 1.13 -5.72 -17.66
C HIS A 144 1.10 -7.26 -17.77
N GLY A 145 0.99 -7.94 -16.63
CA GLY A 145 0.96 -9.39 -16.54
C GLY A 145 2.34 -10.06 -16.46
N ASP A 146 3.44 -9.32 -16.63
CA ASP A 146 4.78 -9.89 -16.43
C ASP A 146 4.92 -10.47 -15.03
N ARG A 147 5.50 -11.68 -14.95
CA ARG A 147 5.74 -12.36 -13.69
C ARG A 147 6.98 -11.78 -13.00
N LEU A 148 6.82 -11.55 -11.70
CA LEU A 148 7.86 -11.06 -10.81
C LEU A 148 8.17 -12.11 -9.74
N ALA A 149 9.33 -11.97 -9.11
CA ALA A 149 9.72 -12.80 -7.99
C ALA A 149 9.96 -11.95 -6.73
N LEU A 150 9.82 -12.59 -5.58
CA LEU A 150 10.18 -12.02 -4.28
C LEU A 150 11.45 -12.70 -3.78
N ARG A 151 12.43 -11.89 -3.40
CA ARG A 151 13.68 -12.35 -2.79
C ARG A 151 13.80 -11.83 -1.37
N PHE A 152 13.94 -12.75 -0.43
CA PHE A 152 14.17 -12.39 0.97
C PHE A 152 15.59 -11.86 1.17
N GLU A 153 15.74 -10.75 1.89
CA GLU A 153 17.01 -10.09 2.21
C GLU A 153 17.21 -9.96 3.72
N PRO A 154 17.61 -11.02 4.43
CA PRO A 154 17.78 -10.99 5.90
C PRO A 154 18.90 -10.05 6.37
N GLU A 155 19.85 -9.73 5.49
CA GLU A 155 20.95 -8.80 5.77
C GLU A 155 20.65 -7.36 5.33
N ASN A 156 19.38 -7.05 5.00
CA ASN A 156 19.01 -5.70 4.59
C ASN A 156 19.20 -4.71 5.75
N PRO A 157 19.99 -3.63 5.57
CA PRO A 157 20.36 -2.72 6.67
C PRO A 157 19.19 -1.92 7.25
N VAL A 158 18.05 -1.86 6.56
CA VAL A 158 16.87 -1.11 7.00
C VAL A 158 15.86 -2.02 7.69
N ASN A 159 15.68 -3.25 7.15
CA ASN A 159 14.71 -4.21 7.67
C ASN A 159 15.16 -5.63 7.33
N ASP A 160 15.47 -6.43 8.34
CA ASP A 160 15.88 -7.84 8.23
C ASP A 160 14.79 -8.77 7.67
N ARG A 161 13.55 -8.27 7.57
CA ARG A 161 12.43 -8.97 6.93
C ARG A 161 12.13 -8.49 5.51
N ALA A 162 13.01 -7.68 4.93
CA ALA A 162 12.79 -7.09 3.61
C ALA A 162 12.57 -8.15 2.53
N LEU A 163 11.56 -7.92 1.68
CA LEU A 163 11.30 -8.68 0.47
C LEU A 163 11.54 -7.77 -0.75
N LEU A 164 12.59 -8.08 -1.48
CA LEU A 164 12.94 -7.41 -2.73
C LEU A 164 12.07 -7.95 -3.87
N VAL A 165 11.45 -7.06 -4.62
CA VAL A 165 10.76 -7.38 -5.88
C VAL A 165 11.79 -7.43 -6.99
N THR A 166 11.79 -8.51 -7.76
CA THR A 166 12.77 -8.73 -8.83
C THR A 166 12.12 -9.27 -10.11
N GLN A 167 12.80 -9.06 -11.24
CA GLN A 167 12.57 -9.78 -12.49
C GLN A 167 13.91 -10.17 -13.09
N ASP A 168 14.07 -11.45 -13.47
CA ASP A 168 15.31 -12.01 -14.06
C ASP A 168 16.57 -11.66 -13.24
N GLY A 169 16.44 -11.60 -11.90
CA GLY A 169 17.50 -11.21 -10.98
C GLY A 169 17.72 -9.69 -10.84
N GLY A 170 17.10 -8.88 -11.70
CA GLY A 170 17.13 -7.40 -11.62
C GLY A 170 16.28 -6.88 -10.48
N ARG A 171 16.75 -5.82 -9.80
CA ARG A 171 16.05 -5.19 -8.67
C ARG A 171 15.01 -4.20 -9.18
N LEU A 172 13.81 -4.25 -8.61
CA LEU A 172 12.70 -3.35 -8.95
C LEU A 172 12.23 -2.50 -7.75
N GLY A 173 12.64 -2.87 -6.53
CA GLY A 173 12.28 -2.24 -5.28
C GLY A 173 11.77 -3.23 -4.25
N TYR A 174 10.97 -2.82 -3.29
CA TYR A 174 10.61 -3.63 -2.13
C TYR A 174 9.10 -3.67 -1.88
N VAL A 175 8.66 -4.76 -1.27
CA VAL A 175 7.34 -4.83 -0.64
C VAL A 175 7.24 -3.77 0.45
N PRO A 176 6.15 -2.99 0.55
CA PRO A 176 5.93 -2.05 1.66
C PRO A 176 6.08 -2.72 3.02
N THR A 177 6.85 -2.11 3.92
CA THR A 177 7.13 -2.69 5.25
C THR A 177 5.87 -3.10 6.03
N PRO A 178 4.77 -2.33 6.05
CA PRO A 178 3.56 -2.74 6.76
C PRO A 178 2.86 -3.99 6.20
N LEU A 179 3.18 -4.39 4.95
CA LEU A 179 2.65 -5.61 4.32
C LEU A 179 3.49 -6.85 4.60
N LEU A 180 4.72 -6.72 5.10
CA LEU A 180 5.67 -7.82 5.17
C LEU A 180 5.15 -9.02 5.95
N ASP A 181 4.47 -8.81 7.09
CA ASP A 181 3.91 -9.91 7.89
C ASP A 181 2.95 -10.78 7.07
N TYR A 182 2.08 -10.13 6.30
CA TYR A 182 1.09 -10.80 5.46
C TYR A 182 1.75 -11.47 4.25
N VAL A 183 2.65 -10.75 3.55
CA VAL A 183 3.30 -11.26 2.35
C VAL A 183 4.18 -12.46 2.69
N HIS A 184 4.90 -12.44 3.82
CA HIS A 184 5.69 -13.60 4.26
C HIS A 184 4.83 -14.86 4.49
N GLU A 185 3.60 -14.70 4.99
CA GLU A 185 2.68 -15.84 5.17
C GLU A 185 2.13 -16.32 3.81
N ILE A 186 1.70 -15.39 2.95
CA ILE A 186 1.13 -15.72 1.64
C ILE A 186 2.12 -16.48 0.76
N ILE A 187 3.40 -16.08 0.75
CA ILE A 187 4.42 -16.67 -0.12
C ILE A 187 4.92 -18.04 0.35
N LYS A 188 4.50 -18.54 1.51
CA LYS A 188 4.73 -19.94 1.92
C LYS A 188 3.93 -20.94 1.10
N GLY A 189 2.77 -20.51 0.56
CA GLY A 189 1.92 -21.28 -0.33
C GLY A 189 2.08 -20.90 -1.80
N ASP A 190 1.21 -21.45 -2.62
CA ASP A 190 1.11 -21.07 -4.02
C ASP A 190 0.75 -19.61 -4.16
N HIS A 191 1.56 -18.88 -4.90
CA HIS A 191 1.35 -17.45 -5.12
C HIS A 191 1.87 -17.01 -6.49
N GLN A 192 1.39 -15.85 -6.91
CA GLN A 192 1.87 -15.17 -8.11
C GLN A 192 2.03 -13.69 -7.78
N LEU A 193 3.15 -13.11 -8.19
CA LEU A 193 3.35 -11.67 -8.21
C LEU A 193 3.47 -11.24 -9.66
N VAL A 194 2.62 -10.32 -10.07
CA VAL A 194 2.57 -9.83 -11.47
C VAL A 194 2.59 -8.31 -11.53
N VAL A 195 3.06 -7.80 -12.65
CA VAL A 195 2.96 -6.37 -12.96
C VAL A 195 1.49 -6.02 -13.24
N GLU A 196 0.93 -5.14 -12.45
CA GLU A 196 -0.38 -4.55 -12.72
C GLU A 196 -0.25 -3.33 -13.64
N ARG A 197 0.69 -2.45 -13.33
CA ARG A 197 0.92 -1.25 -14.12
C ARG A 197 2.34 -0.70 -13.94
N VAL A 198 2.93 -0.26 -15.04
CA VAL A 198 4.10 0.62 -15.05
C VAL A 198 3.63 2.03 -15.35
N ASN A 199 3.77 2.93 -14.38
CA ASN A 199 3.38 4.32 -14.55
C ASN A 199 4.51 5.13 -15.18
N PRO A 200 4.21 6.21 -15.91
CA PRO A 200 5.23 7.06 -16.49
C PRO A 200 6.04 7.80 -15.40
N PRO A 201 7.24 8.31 -15.71
CA PRO A 201 8.07 9.01 -14.72
C PRO A 201 7.39 10.19 -14.02
N GLU A 202 6.47 10.85 -14.71
CA GLU A 202 5.69 12.02 -14.26
C GLU A 202 4.76 11.67 -13.09
N ALA A 203 4.32 10.41 -12.97
CA ALA A 203 3.54 9.93 -11.82
C ALA A 203 4.33 9.94 -10.51
N GLY A 204 5.67 10.10 -10.61
CA GLY A 204 6.58 10.10 -9.48
C GLY A 204 7.08 8.71 -9.11
N LEU A 205 8.27 8.67 -8.51
CA LEU A 205 8.98 7.41 -8.21
C LEU A 205 8.23 6.52 -7.20
N HIS A 206 7.37 7.08 -6.38
CA HIS A 206 6.57 6.33 -5.40
C HIS A 206 5.38 5.61 -6.03
N MET A 207 4.95 6.01 -7.23
CA MET A 207 3.87 5.37 -7.99
C MET A 207 4.37 4.61 -9.23
N ARG A 208 5.68 4.48 -9.41
CA ARG A 208 6.32 3.99 -10.65
C ARG A 208 5.90 2.58 -11.05
N LEU A 209 5.72 1.69 -10.09
CA LEU A 209 5.41 0.29 -10.34
C LEU A 209 4.31 -0.18 -9.37
N LEU A 210 3.15 -0.47 -9.93
CA LEU A 210 2.05 -1.15 -9.25
C LEU A 210 2.11 -2.64 -9.59
N VAL A 211 2.12 -3.47 -8.56
CA VAL A 211 2.12 -4.93 -8.69
C VAL A 211 0.93 -5.53 -7.98
N ARG A 212 0.61 -6.79 -8.31
CA ARG A 212 -0.51 -7.54 -7.74
C ARG A 212 0.00 -8.88 -7.24
N LEU A 213 -0.18 -9.14 -5.96
CA LEU A 213 0.09 -10.43 -5.32
C LEU A 213 -1.23 -11.21 -5.23
N ILE A 214 -1.23 -12.38 -5.85
CA ILE A 214 -2.34 -13.33 -5.82
C ILE A 214 -1.87 -14.56 -5.05
N GLY A 215 -2.68 -15.04 -4.12
CA GLY A 215 -2.31 -16.20 -3.31
C GLY A 215 -3.37 -16.49 -2.25
N ARG A 216 -2.96 -17.10 -1.14
CA ARG A 216 -3.83 -17.44 -0.03
C ARG A 216 -3.20 -17.01 1.30
N TYR A 217 -3.98 -16.37 2.14
CA TYR A 217 -3.60 -16.00 3.51
C TYR A 217 -4.32 -16.88 4.50
N GLU A 218 -3.56 -17.63 5.31
CA GLU A 218 -4.16 -18.56 6.30
C GLU A 218 -4.31 -17.92 7.70
N GLY A 219 -3.61 -16.80 7.97
CA GLY A 219 -3.74 -16.01 9.21
C GLY A 219 -2.79 -16.40 10.30
#